data_ecf43db344688e7fd56af948b2d6aa1c
#
_entry.id   ecf43db344688e7fd56af948b2d6aa1c
#
_cell.length_a   1.000
_cell.length_b   1.000
_cell.length_c   1.000
_cell.angle_alpha   90.00
_cell.angle_beta   90.00
_cell.angle_gamma   90.00
#
_symmetry.space_group_name_H-M   'P 1'
#
loop_
_entity.id
_entity.type
_entity.pdbx_description
1 polymer ?
#
loop_
_entity_poly.entity_id
_entity_poly.type
_entity_poly.pdbx_seq_one_letter_code
_entity_poly.pdbx_strand_id
1 'polypeptide(L)'
;SGTAYGIHPDANVMDSIGKTGTTNDNKDVWFVGLTPKYVMATWYGYDQNEPMDDYNNYYIYHRKGSQKGHPGASAFAEVMDTIQADLSEEEIVEWEKPDSVEIGAFCTISGDIPTDGCPRGTGYYKTGVQRGVCTGIHATDPAA
;
A
#
# COMPACT_ATOMS: atom_id res chain seq x y z
N SER A 1 -1.82 -6.04 3.40
CA SER A 1 -3.29 -5.97 3.45
C SER A 1 -3.77 -4.67 2.81
N GLY A 2 -4.97 -4.63 2.25
CA GLY A 2 -5.57 -3.45 1.62
C GLY A 2 -6.42 -3.80 0.42
N THR A 3 -7.16 -2.82 -0.14
CA THR A 3 -8.13 -3.02 -1.24
C THR A 3 -7.47 -3.55 -2.52
N ALA A 4 -6.22 -3.22 -2.78
CA ALA A 4 -5.44 -3.70 -3.93
C ALA A 4 -4.45 -4.82 -3.55
N TYR A 5 -4.67 -5.52 -2.43
CA TYR A 5 -3.80 -6.60 -2.00
C TYR A 5 -3.65 -7.68 -3.08
N GLY A 6 -2.40 -8.05 -3.37
CA GLY A 6 -2.08 -9.04 -4.40
C GLY A 6 -2.06 -8.51 -5.84
N ILE A 7 -2.33 -7.21 -6.04
CA ILE A 7 -2.21 -6.54 -7.35
C ILE A 7 -1.00 -5.62 -7.29
N HIS A 8 0.10 -6.04 -7.85
CA HIS A 8 1.37 -5.30 -7.89
C HIS A 8 2.18 -5.74 -9.12
N PRO A 9 3.12 -4.91 -9.59
CA PRO A 9 4.13 -5.32 -10.58
C PRO A 9 4.96 -6.52 -10.07
N ASP A 10 5.78 -7.08 -10.94
CA ASP A 10 6.68 -8.15 -10.54
C ASP A 10 7.67 -7.67 -9.47
N ALA A 11 7.45 -8.12 -8.24
CA ALA A 11 8.28 -7.76 -7.09
C ALA A 11 9.70 -8.34 -7.14
N ASN A 12 9.99 -9.28 -8.07
CA ASN A 12 11.35 -9.75 -8.29
C ASN A 12 12.21 -8.72 -9.05
N VAL A 13 11.56 -7.72 -9.67
CA VAL A 13 12.27 -6.64 -10.35
C VAL A 13 12.38 -5.43 -9.42
N MET A 14 11.27 -4.82 -9.04
CA MET A 14 11.24 -3.70 -8.08
C MET A 14 10.04 -3.79 -7.15
N ASP A 15 10.26 -3.48 -5.87
CA ASP A 15 9.16 -3.33 -4.91
C ASP A 15 8.24 -2.18 -5.32
N SER A 16 6.97 -2.31 -4.99
CA SER A 16 5.99 -1.28 -5.23
C SER A 16 5.08 -1.02 -4.02
N ILE A 17 4.65 0.21 -3.91
CA ILE A 17 3.63 0.62 -2.94
C ILE A 17 2.52 1.36 -3.67
N GLY A 18 1.32 1.40 -3.10
CA GLY A 18 0.22 2.13 -3.72
C GLY A 18 -0.96 2.36 -2.81
N LYS A 19 -1.81 3.28 -3.25
CA LYS A 19 -3.03 3.66 -2.55
C LYS A 19 -4.19 3.79 -3.50
N THR A 20 -5.30 3.16 -3.13
CA THR A 20 -6.59 3.29 -3.82
C THR A 20 -7.33 4.54 -3.36
N GLY A 21 -8.11 5.14 -4.25
CA GLY A 21 -9.08 6.19 -3.95
C GLY A 21 -10.39 5.89 -4.66
N THR A 22 -11.50 5.93 -3.95
CA THR A 22 -12.83 5.75 -4.52
C THR A 22 -13.74 6.81 -3.94
N THR A 23 -14.42 7.56 -4.81
CA THR A 23 -15.42 8.54 -4.38
C THR A 23 -16.72 7.87 -3.94
N ASN A 24 -17.57 8.62 -3.25
CA ASN A 24 -18.92 8.16 -2.91
C ASN A 24 -19.67 7.77 -4.19
N ASP A 25 -20.51 6.76 -4.10
CA ASP A 25 -21.29 6.19 -5.20
C ASP A 25 -20.43 5.60 -6.34
N ASN A 26 -19.12 5.32 -6.09
CA ASN A 26 -18.20 4.73 -7.08
C ASN A 26 -18.11 5.53 -8.39
N LYS A 27 -18.17 6.85 -8.35
CA LYS A 27 -18.10 7.70 -9.54
C LYS A 27 -16.71 7.81 -10.11
N ASP A 28 -15.71 7.84 -9.21
CA ASP A 28 -14.29 7.89 -9.58
C ASP A 28 -13.52 6.82 -8.82
N VAL A 29 -12.69 6.11 -9.55
CA VAL A 29 -11.77 5.13 -8.99
C VAL A 29 -10.36 5.52 -9.35
N TRP A 30 -9.57 5.80 -8.33
CA TRP A 30 -8.18 6.19 -8.44
C TRP A 30 -7.26 5.13 -7.88
N PHE A 31 -6.10 5.03 -8.47
CA PHE A 31 -4.96 4.35 -7.88
C PHE A 31 -3.70 5.15 -8.14
N VAL A 32 -2.92 5.39 -7.11
CA VAL A 32 -1.57 5.95 -7.22
C VAL A 32 -0.60 4.87 -6.77
N GLY A 33 0.26 4.46 -7.68
CA GLY A 33 1.29 3.46 -7.44
C GLY A 33 2.68 4.05 -7.65
N LEU A 34 3.64 3.54 -6.89
CA LEU A 34 5.03 3.97 -6.90
C LEU A 34 5.94 2.75 -6.92
N THR A 35 7.01 2.86 -7.68
CA THR A 35 8.23 2.05 -7.52
C THR A 35 9.37 2.98 -7.11
N PRO A 36 10.55 2.50 -6.75
CA PRO A 36 11.70 3.37 -6.45
C PRO A 36 12.06 4.34 -7.58
N LYS A 37 11.63 4.04 -8.81
CA LYS A 37 12.00 4.79 -10.02
C LYS A 37 10.84 5.55 -10.66
N TYR A 38 9.60 5.07 -10.51
CA TYR A 38 8.44 5.60 -11.22
C TYR A 38 7.26 5.85 -10.30
N VAL A 39 6.45 6.84 -10.68
CA VAL A 39 5.16 7.14 -10.07
C VAL A 39 4.11 7.14 -11.17
N MET A 40 2.99 6.49 -10.95
CA MET A 40 1.87 6.47 -11.87
C MET A 40 0.56 6.67 -11.11
N ALA A 41 -0.26 7.57 -11.63
CA ALA A 41 -1.65 7.72 -11.20
C ALA A 41 -2.57 7.21 -12.30
N THR A 42 -3.55 6.41 -11.92
CA THR A 42 -4.61 5.92 -12.81
C THR A 42 -5.95 6.41 -12.32
N TRP A 43 -6.79 6.77 -13.24
CA TRP A 43 -8.18 7.13 -12.99
C TRP A 43 -9.11 6.32 -13.89
N TYR A 44 -10.23 5.94 -13.33
CA TYR A 44 -11.28 5.23 -14.02
C TYR A 44 -12.63 5.81 -13.62
N GLY A 45 -13.45 6.18 -14.59
CA GLY A 45 -14.74 6.81 -14.40
C GLY A 45 -15.39 7.19 -15.72
N TYR A 46 -16.56 7.81 -15.65
CA TYR A 46 -17.26 8.37 -16.81
C TYR A 46 -16.93 9.86 -16.97
N ASP A 47 -16.99 10.38 -18.21
CA ASP A 47 -16.84 11.81 -18.49
C ASP A 47 -17.89 12.67 -17.78
N GLN A 48 -19.08 12.13 -17.60
CA GLN A 48 -20.12 12.71 -16.77
C GLN A 48 -19.99 12.14 -15.36
N ASN A 49 -20.23 12.96 -14.33
CA ASN A 49 -20.12 12.56 -12.93
C ASN A 49 -21.28 11.61 -12.54
N GLU A 50 -21.27 10.41 -13.07
CA GLU A 50 -22.27 9.38 -12.89
C GLU A 50 -21.70 8.19 -12.11
N PRO A 51 -22.52 7.50 -11.27
CA PRO A 51 -22.10 6.27 -10.63
C PRO A 51 -21.75 5.19 -11.64
N MET A 52 -20.69 4.45 -11.36
CA MET A 52 -20.39 3.22 -12.10
C MET A 52 -21.20 2.08 -11.50
N ASP A 53 -22.43 1.91 -11.96
CA ASP A 53 -23.41 0.93 -11.40
C ASP A 53 -22.88 -0.50 -11.42
N ASP A 54 -22.02 -0.82 -12.38
CA ASP A 54 -21.37 -2.11 -12.53
C ASP A 54 -19.92 -2.16 -12.00
N TYR A 55 -19.51 -1.21 -11.14
CA TYR A 55 -18.16 -1.20 -10.59
C TYR A 55 -17.74 -2.57 -10.02
N ASN A 56 -18.65 -3.28 -9.38
CA ASN A 56 -18.40 -4.63 -8.88
C ASN A 56 -18.37 -5.70 -9.97
N ASN A 57 -18.90 -5.42 -11.16
CA ASN A 57 -18.91 -6.31 -12.32
C ASN A 57 -17.83 -5.96 -13.33
N TYR A 58 -17.20 -4.78 -13.21
CA TYR A 58 -16.08 -4.35 -14.06
C TYR A 58 -14.78 -5.06 -13.67
N TYR A 59 -14.84 -6.37 -13.59
CA TYR A 59 -13.67 -7.26 -13.44
C TYR A 59 -12.90 -7.42 -14.76
N ILE A 60 -12.69 -6.36 -15.48
CA ILE A 60 -12.10 -6.45 -16.83
C ILE A 60 -10.63 -6.78 -16.78
N TYR A 61 -9.95 -6.55 -15.66
CA TYR A 61 -8.54 -6.84 -15.52
C TYR A 61 -8.25 -7.72 -14.31
N HIS A 62 -8.43 -9.02 -14.52
CA HIS A 62 -7.84 -10.00 -13.62
C HIS A 62 -6.38 -10.18 -14.01
N ARG A 63 -5.45 -9.66 -13.24
CA ARG A 63 -4.10 -10.19 -13.28
C ARG A 63 -4.19 -11.68 -12.92
N LYS A 64 -3.49 -12.53 -13.68
CA LYS A 64 -3.49 -14.00 -13.53
C LYS A 64 -3.31 -14.37 -12.05
N GLY A 65 -4.38 -14.87 -11.41
CA GLY A 65 -4.38 -15.32 -10.01
C GLY A 65 -5.08 -14.42 -8.99
N SER A 66 -5.54 -13.22 -9.32
CA SER A 66 -6.32 -12.38 -8.39
C SER A 66 -7.82 -12.59 -8.59
N GLN A 67 -8.54 -12.82 -7.50
CA GLN A 67 -9.99 -13.06 -7.56
C GLN A 67 -10.85 -11.79 -7.59
N LYS A 68 -10.27 -10.63 -7.28
CA LYS A 68 -10.96 -9.33 -7.35
C LYS A 68 -9.92 -8.27 -7.73
N GLY A 69 -10.06 -7.68 -8.89
CA GLY A 69 -9.15 -6.66 -9.37
C GLY A 69 -9.63 -5.25 -9.02
N HIS A 70 -8.71 -4.37 -8.66
CA HIS A 70 -8.93 -2.93 -8.69
C HIS A 70 -8.41 -2.43 -10.04
N PRO A 71 -9.27 -1.86 -10.94
CA PRO A 71 -8.87 -1.58 -12.33
C PRO A 71 -7.63 -0.68 -12.41
N GLY A 72 -7.54 0.35 -11.58
CA GLY A 72 -6.38 1.22 -11.55
C GLY A 72 -5.10 0.53 -11.07
N ALA A 73 -5.19 -0.35 -10.08
CA ALA A 73 -4.04 -1.12 -9.60
C ALA A 73 -3.58 -2.13 -10.65
N SER A 74 -4.52 -2.77 -11.37
CA SER A 74 -4.20 -3.69 -12.45
C SER A 74 -3.49 -2.97 -13.60
N ALA A 75 -3.99 -1.81 -14.02
CA ALA A 75 -3.37 -0.99 -15.05
C ALA A 75 -1.94 -0.55 -14.63
N PHE A 76 -1.77 -0.12 -13.38
CA PHE A 76 -0.45 0.21 -12.83
C PHE A 76 0.49 -1.00 -12.91
N ALA A 77 0.05 -2.17 -12.47
CA ALA A 77 0.87 -3.36 -12.48
C ALA A 77 1.32 -3.75 -13.90
N GLU A 78 0.41 -3.76 -14.87
CA GLU A 78 0.72 -4.12 -16.27
C GLU A 78 1.68 -3.13 -16.93
N VAL A 79 1.45 -1.83 -16.71
CA VAL A 79 2.32 -0.78 -17.26
C VAL A 79 3.72 -0.87 -16.64
N MET A 80 3.80 -1.04 -15.32
CA MET A 80 5.09 -1.18 -14.65
C MET A 80 5.82 -2.45 -15.05
N ASP A 81 5.14 -3.59 -15.18
CA ASP A 81 5.76 -4.82 -15.70
C ASP A 81 6.34 -4.61 -17.10
N THR A 82 5.62 -3.88 -17.97
CA THR A 82 6.11 -3.57 -19.31
C THR A 82 7.35 -2.69 -19.28
N ILE A 83 7.34 -1.63 -18.46
CA ILE A 83 8.49 -0.71 -18.31
C ILE A 83 9.67 -1.46 -17.70
N GLN A 84 9.43 -2.29 -16.69
CA GLN A 84 10.48 -3.00 -15.97
C GLN A 84 11.13 -4.12 -16.78
N ALA A 85 10.41 -4.70 -17.75
CA ALA A 85 10.93 -5.75 -18.61
C ALA A 85 12.13 -5.30 -19.47
N ASP A 86 12.21 -4.00 -19.77
CA ASP A 86 13.26 -3.42 -20.61
C ASP A 86 14.42 -2.81 -19.79
N LEU A 87 14.36 -2.86 -18.45
CA LEU A 87 15.41 -2.32 -17.59
C LEU A 87 16.60 -3.27 -17.51
N SER A 88 17.80 -2.69 -17.58
CA SER A 88 19.04 -3.38 -17.25
C SER A 88 19.18 -3.59 -15.74
N GLU A 89 20.04 -4.51 -15.32
CA GLU A 89 20.30 -4.76 -13.89
C GLU A 89 20.77 -3.49 -13.14
N GLU A 90 21.52 -2.60 -13.81
CA GLU A 90 21.99 -1.34 -13.24
C GLU A 90 20.85 -0.30 -13.03
N GLU A 91 19.75 -0.48 -13.73
CA GLU A 91 18.58 0.39 -13.64
C GLU A 91 17.56 -0.07 -12.61
N ILE A 92 17.69 -1.30 -12.13
CA ILE A 92 16.87 -1.83 -11.05
C ILE A 92 17.35 -1.23 -9.72
N VAL A 93 16.48 -0.56 -9.01
CA VAL A 93 16.78 0.11 -7.75
C VAL A 93 15.80 -0.33 -6.66
N GLU A 94 16.28 -0.35 -5.43
CA GLU A 94 15.48 -0.67 -4.25
C GLU A 94 15.10 0.60 -3.47
N TRP A 95 14.12 0.48 -2.58
CA TRP A 95 13.80 1.53 -1.64
C TRP A 95 14.95 1.71 -0.65
N GLU A 96 15.54 2.89 -0.63
CA GLU A 96 16.56 3.24 0.35
C GLU A 96 15.91 3.87 1.58
N LYS A 97 16.25 3.33 2.76
CA LYS A 97 15.88 3.96 4.02
C LYS A 97 16.85 5.11 4.31
N PRO A 98 16.37 6.37 4.38
CA PRO A 98 17.26 7.49 4.71
C PRO A 98 17.82 7.36 6.14
N ASP A 99 19.02 7.91 6.37
CA ASP A 99 19.68 7.90 7.69
C ASP A 99 18.88 8.64 8.76
N SER A 100 18.02 9.58 8.32
CA SER A 100 17.11 10.30 9.20
C SER A 100 15.92 9.46 9.69
N VAL A 101 15.83 8.20 9.27
CA VAL A 101 14.75 7.26 9.65
C VAL A 101 15.33 6.03 10.31
N GLU A 102 14.78 5.64 11.44
CA GLU A 102 15.08 4.39 12.14
C GLU A 102 13.87 3.47 12.16
N ILE A 103 14.13 2.17 12.24
CA ILE A 103 13.09 1.14 12.41
C ILE A 103 13.01 0.82 13.88
N GLY A 104 11.80 0.84 14.44
CA GLY A 104 11.59 0.57 15.86
C GLY A 104 10.32 -0.21 16.12
N ALA A 105 10.30 -0.96 17.22
CA ALA A 105 9.09 -1.61 17.70
C ALA A 105 8.12 -0.59 18.32
N PHE A 106 6.83 -0.87 18.24
CA PHE A 106 5.79 -0.15 18.95
C PHE A 106 4.73 -1.09 19.53
N CYS A 107 4.11 -0.66 20.60
CA CYS A 107 2.92 -1.33 21.14
C CYS A 107 1.73 -1.02 20.23
N THR A 108 1.07 -2.04 19.69
CA THR A 108 -0.06 -1.84 18.73
C THR A 108 -1.30 -1.24 19.38
N ILE A 109 -1.33 -1.14 20.71
CA ILE A 109 -2.45 -0.54 21.46
C ILE A 109 -2.17 0.94 21.77
N SER A 110 -0.99 1.28 22.33
CA SER A 110 -0.67 2.66 22.72
C SER A 110 0.12 3.45 21.68
N GLY A 111 0.83 2.77 20.77
CA GLY A 111 1.75 3.40 19.82
C GLY A 111 3.16 3.67 20.37
N ASP A 112 3.37 3.53 21.68
CA ASP A 112 4.63 3.78 22.38
C ASP A 112 5.64 2.64 22.25
N ILE A 113 6.86 2.83 22.75
CA ILE A 113 7.87 1.76 22.85
C ILE A 113 7.30 0.63 23.72
N PRO A 114 7.27 -0.61 23.23
CA PRO A 114 6.61 -1.70 23.94
C PRO A 114 7.43 -2.17 25.14
N THR A 115 6.77 -2.47 26.24
CA THR A 115 7.30 -3.20 27.40
C THR A 115 6.93 -4.68 27.33
N ASP A 116 7.32 -5.45 28.37
CA ASP A 116 6.95 -6.86 28.44
C ASP A 116 5.43 -7.05 28.49
N GLY A 117 4.93 -7.99 27.68
CA GLY A 117 3.51 -8.26 27.58
C GLY A 117 2.75 -7.40 26.57
N CYS A 118 3.37 -6.38 25.96
CA CYS A 118 2.74 -5.60 24.90
C CYS A 118 2.65 -6.38 23.59
N PRO A 119 1.53 -6.30 22.88
CA PRO A 119 1.48 -6.71 21.49
C PRO A 119 2.36 -5.75 20.67
N ARG A 120 3.18 -6.31 19.75
CA ARG A 120 4.24 -5.56 19.08
C ARG A 120 4.00 -5.44 17.59
N GLY A 121 4.24 -4.24 17.06
CA GLY A 121 4.38 -3.94 15.64
C GLY A 121 5.73 -3.32 15.35
N THR A 122 6.08 -3.19 14.09
CA THR A 122 7.29 -2.50 13.62
C THR A 122 6.88 -1.27 12.82
N GLY A 123 7.55 -0.15 13.06
CA GLY A 123 7.27 1.13 12.40
C GLY A 123 8.55 1.89 12.07
N TYR A 124 8.40 2.94 11.29
CA TYR A 124 9.47 3.86 10.91
C TYR A 124 9.35 5.16 11.69
N TYR A 125 10.45 5.65 12.20
CA TYR A 125 10.52 6.83 13.06
C TYR A 125 11.62 7.76 12.61
N LYS A 126 11.42 9.06 12.79
CA LYS A 126 12.51 10.01 12.59
C LYS A 126 13.58 9.80 13.66
N THR A 127 14.83 9.66 13.25
CA THR A 127 15.99 9.48 14.12
C THR A 127 16.08 10.61 15.17
N GLY A 128 16.31 10.24 16.42
CA GLY A 128 16.49 11.18 17.53
C GLY A 128 15.17 11.77 18.09
N VAL A 129 14.02 11.32 17.63
CA VAL A 129 12.74 11.70 18.26
C VAL A 129 12.52 10.85 19.51
N GLN A 130 12.32 11.53 20.65
CA GLN A 130 11.98 10.86 21.89
C GLN A 130 10.56 10.29 21.79
N ARG A 131 10.44 8.99 22.01
CA ARG A 131 9.17 8.25 22.00
C ARG A 131 8.77 7.90 23.43
N GLY A 132 7.47 7.90 23.70
CA GLY A 132 6.92 7.40 24.95
C GLY A 132 7.22 5.91 25.14
N VAL A 133 7.20 5.46 26.41
CA VAL A 133 7.31 4.04 26.76
C VAL A 133 5.95 3.57 27.25
N CYS A 134 5.45 2.48 26.70
CA CYS A 134 4.17 1.91 27.09
C CYS A 134 4.22 1.45 28.56
N THR A 135 3.20 1.75 29.32
CA THR A 135 3.11 1.30 30.72
C THR A 135 2.90 -0.22 30.88
N GLY A 136 2.58 -0.90 29.77
CA GLY A 136 2.25 -2.33 29.77
C GLY A 136 0.84 -2.63 30.29
N ILE A 137 0.12 -1.62 30.76
CA ILE A 137 -1.25 -1.77 31.26
C ILE A 137 -2.20 -1.46 30.09
N HIS A 138 -2.78 -2.51 29.53
CA HIS A 138 -3.80 -2.41 28.51
C HIS A 138 -5.15 -2.75 29.10
N ALA A 139 -6.17 -1.96 28.82
CA ALA A 139 -7.53 -2.34 29.17
C ALA A 139 -7.84 -3.67 28.47
N THR A 140 -8.13 -4.69 29.22
CA THR A 140 -8.70 -5.93 28.66
C THR A 140 -10.04 -5.55 28.06
N ASP A 141 -10.23 -5.85 26.80
CA ASP A 141 -11.52 -5.63 26.11
C ASP A 141 -12.60 -6.37 26.92
N PRO A 142 -13.60 -5.69 27.47
CA PRO A 142 -14.66 -6.34 28.26
C PRO A 142 -15.61 -7.18 27.39
N ALA A 143 -15.32 -7.35 26.09
CA ALA A 143 -16.11 -8.09 25.11
C ALA A 143 -15.36 -9.28 24.48
N ALA A 144 -14.29 -9.79 25.13
CA ALA A 144 -13.63 -11.01 24.71
C ALA A 144 -14.18 -12.25 25.42
#